data_d803c12944448023119e13cdd79421fd
#
_entry.id   d803c12944448023119e13cdd79421fd
#
_cell.length_a   1.000
_cell.length_b   1.000
_cell.length_c   1.000
_cell.angle_alpha   90.00
_cell.angle_beta   90.00
_cell.angle_gamma   90.00
#
_symmetry.space_group_name_H-M   'P 1'
#
loop_
_entity.id
_entity.type
_entity.pdbx_description
1 polymer ?
#
loop_
_entity_poly.entity_id
_entity_poly.type
_entity_poly.pdbx_seq_one_letter_code
_entity_poly.pdbx_strand_id
1 'polypeptide(L)'
;VGNPDTQAVLKWVPSRKQWQPATFNLPPGVTIVRQDGSDNGTRFVDINEDGFLDVIQSNELRYSLNIYIPQPIDGWNIGWPREVMAGLRNDPNAIPMIVRGGPHNNNGAWFHSRHLWIQNEDTAHLPDLVERRSYDNLLRGVLPLPKSPQESLRSMKLLPGYRIELMASEPLVLDPVAFEWDASGRLWVAEMADYPLGLDGKGQHGGRIRWLEDRDNDGRYDHSTVFLDGLSFPNGVMPWRD
;
A
#
# COMPACT_ATOMS: atom_id res chain seq x y z
N VAL A 1 -10.39 -12.88 -20.84
CA VAL A 1 -11.20 -12.35 -21.94
C VAL A 1 -12.21 -11.38 -21.38
N GLY A 2 -12.33 -10.20 -21.96
CA GLY A 2 -13.20 -9.16 -21.40
C GLY A 2 -13.60 -8.11 -22.42
N ASN A 3 -14.57 -8.44 -23.29
CA ASN A 3 -15.28 -7.47 -24.09
C ASN A 3 -16.73 -7.30 -23.54
N PRO A 4 -17.54 -6.35 -24.05
CA PRO A 4 -18.89 -6.13 -23.54
C PRO A 4 -19.81 -7.36 -23.60
N ASP A 5 -19.61 -8.23 -24.59
CA ASP A 5 -20.49 -9.37 -24.84
C ASP A 5 -19.99 -10.66 -24.18
N THR A 6 -18.69 -10.76 -23.92
CA THR A 6 -18.07 -11.98 -23.37
C THR A 6 -17.00 -11.62 -22.32
N GLN A 7 -17.20 -12.08 -21.11
CA GLN A 7 -16.23 -11.95 -20.03
C GLN A 7 -15.91 -13.33 -19.45
N ALA A 8 -14.62 -13.61 -19.26
CA ALA A 8 -14.18 -14.81 -18.57
C ALA A 8 -12.80 -14.58 -17.94
N VAL A 9 -12.64 -14.96 -16.72
CA VAL A 9 -11.34 -15.10 -16.05
C VAL A 9 -10.97 -16.57 -16.10
N LEU A 10 -9.77 -16.87 -16.62
CA LEU A 10 -9.28 -18.23 -16.73
C LEU A 10 -8.07 -18.40 -15.82
N LYS A 11 -8.01 -19.52 -15.12
CA LYS A 11 -6.91 -19.93 -14.26
C LYS A 11 -6.18 -21.08 -14.92
N TRP A 12 -4.86 -21.01 -15.00
CA TRP A 12 -4.02 -22.14 -15.40
C TRP A 12 -3.95 -23.16 -14.26
N VAL A 13 -4.24 -24.42 -14.57
CA VAL A 13 -4.17 -25.54 -13.62
C VAL A 13 -3.00 -26.45 -14.01
N PRO A 14 -1.83 -26.35 -13.34
CA PRO A 14 -0.61 -27.08 -13.74
C PRO A 14 -0.77 -28.60 -13.78
N SER A 15 -1.52 -29.17 -12.80
CA SER A 15 -1.75 -30.62 -12.72
C SER A 15 -2.55 -31.17 -13.89
N ARG A 16 -3.37 -30.33 -14.54
CA ARG A 16 -4.21 -30.70 -15.70
C ARG A 16 -3.66 -30.18 -17.03
N LYS A 17 -2.62 -29.31 -16.97
CA LYS A 17 -2.03 -28.62 -18.13
C LYS A 17 -3.08 -27.93 -19.01
N GLN A 18 -4.04 -27.27 -18.39
CA GLN A 18 -5.14 -26.58 -19.09
C GLN A 18 -5.62 -25.34 -18.36
N TRP A 19 -6.22 -24.42 -19.11
CA TRP A 19 -6.96 -23.28 -18.59
C TRP A 19 -8.34 -23.72 -18.14
N GLN A 20 -8.76 -23.27 -16.97
CA GLN A 20 -10.12 -23.49 -16.44
C GLN A 20 -10.76 -22.16 -16.07
N PRO A 21 -12.09 -22.02 -16.23
CA PRO A 21 -12.79 -20.83 -15.72
C PRO A 21 -12.55 -20.64 -14.23
N ALA A 22 -12.27 -19.41 -13.84
CA ALA A 22 -12.25 -19.02 -12.44
C ALA A 22 -13.70 -18.95 -11.90
N THR A 23 -13.85 -18.96 -10.60
CA THR A 23 -15.14 -18.81 -9.91
C THR A 23 -15.61 -17.36 -9.82
N PHE A 24 -14.85 -16.42 -10.39
CA PHE A 24 -15.10 -14.98 -10.38
C PHE A 24 -14.82 -14.38 -11.76
N ASN A 25 -15.40 -13.21 -12.02
CA ASN A 25 -15.24 -12.44 -13.24
C ASN A 25 -14.60 -11.09 -12.97
N LEU A 26 -14.39 -10.29 -14.01
CA LEU A 26 -14.04 -8.86 -13.87
C LEU A 26 -15.13 -8.13 -13.06
N PRO A 27 -14.78 -7.02 -12.41
CA PRO A 27 -15.77 -6.19 -11.70
C PRO A 27 -16.93 -5.78 -12.60
N PRO A 28 -18.14 -5.58 -12.07
CA PRO A 28 -19.28 -5.16 -12.84
C PRO A 28 -19.02 -3.90 -13.66
N GLY A 29 -19.33 -3.94 -14.94
CA GLY A 29 -19.14 -2.81 -15.88
C GLY A 29 -17.69 -2.55 -16.31
N VAL A 30 -16.72 -3.35 -15.86
CA VAL A 30 -15.32 -3.31 -16.33
C VAL A 30 -15.18 -4.22 -17.54
N THR A 31 -14.63 -3.71 -18.64
CA THR A 31 -14.25 -4.49 -19.82
C THR A 31 -12.86 -4.11 -20.28
N ILE A 32 -12.08 -5.08 -20.80
CA ILE A 32 -10.71 -4.85 -21.27
C ILE A 32 -10.73 -4.07 -22.58
N VAL A 33 -11.62 -4.46 -23.49
CA VAL A 33 -11.81 -3.82 -24.79
C VAL A 33 -13.25 -3.34 -24.94
N ARG A 34 -13.45 -2.37 -25.80
CA ARG A 34 -14.75 -1.85 -26.25
C ARG A 34 -15.39 -2.80 -27.25
N GLN A 35 -16.61 -2.46 -27.70
CA GLN A 35 -17.32 -3.25 -28.68
C GLN A 35 -16.66 -3.23 -30.06
N ASP A 36 -15.99 -2.14 -30.40
CA ASP A 36 -15.19 -2.00 -31.62
C ASP A 36 -13.79 -2.66 -31.54
N GLY A 37 -13.46 -3.30 -30.41
CA GLY A 37 -12.17 -3.95 -30.16
C GLY A 37 -11.05 -3.02 -29.66
N SER A 38 -11.31 -1.73 -29.54
CA SER A 38 -10.33 -0.78 -29.01
C SER A 38 -10.14 -0.92 -27.49
N ASP A 39 -9.02 -0.43 -26.98
CA ASP A 39 -8.67 -0.42 -25.54
C ASP A 39 -9.72 0.36 -24.73
N ASN A 40 -10.22 -0.21 -23.65
CA ASN A 40 -11.19 0.43 -22.77
C ASN A 40 -10.57 1.01 -21.48
N GLY A 41 -9.24 1.12 -21.43
CA GLY A 41 -8.53 1.74 -20.31
C GLY A 41 -8.40 0.87 -19.07
N THR A 42 -8.56 -0.45 -19.23
CA THR A 42 -8.39 -1.40 -18.12
C THR A 42 -6.93 -1.85 -18.02
N ARG A 43 -6.39 -1.81 -16.81
CA ARG A 43 -5.05 -2.30 -16.49
C ARG A 43 -5.10 -3.21 -15.26
N PHE A 44 -4.15 -4.12 -15.23
CA PHE A 44 -3.92 -5.01 -14.10
C PHE A 44 -2.59 -4.62 -13.46
N VAL A 45 -2.64 -4.05 -12.28
CA VAL A 45 -1.49 -3.49 -11.56
C VAL A 45 -1.64 -3.79 -10.07
N ASP A 46 -0.59 -4.20 -9.42
CA ASP A 46 -0.56 -4.38 -7.97
C ASP A 46 -0.44 -2.99 -7.32
N ILE A 47 -1.59 -2.38 -7.00
CA ILE A 47 -1.67 -1.01 -6.47
C ILE A 47 -1.42 -0.97 -4.96
N ASN A 48 -1.85 -2.01 -4.24
CA ASN A 48 -1.69 -2.13 -2.79
C ASN A 48 -0.43 -2.89 -2.37
N GLU A 49 0.36 -3.38 -3.35
CA GLU A 49 1.62 -4.11 -3.17
C GLU A 49 1.50 -5.38 -2.32
N ASP A 50 0.40 -6.09 -2.46
CA ASP A 50 0.15 -7.37 -1.78
C ASP A 50 0.60 -8.60 -2.60
N GLY A 51 1.16 -8.38 -3.79
CA GLY A 51 1.63 -9.42 -4.72
C GLY A 51 0.56 -9.94 -5.67
N PHE A 52 -0.64 -9.37 -5.67
CA PHE A 52 -1.73 -9.71 -6.57
C PHE A 52 -2.12 -8.50 -7.43
N LEU A 53 -2.60 -8.77 -8.65
CA LEU A 53 -2.95 -7.70 -9.56
C LEU A 53 -4.37 -7.19 -9.31
N ASP A 54 -4.48 -5.91 -9.00
CA ASP A 54 -5.73 -5.18 -8.93
C ASP A 54 -6.23 -4.79 -10.31
N VAL A 55 -7.49 -4.39 -10.41
CA VAL A 55 -8.09 -3.91 -11.65
C VAL A 55 -8.37 -2.43 -11.54
N ILE A 56 -7.74 -1.65 -12.40
CA ILE A 56 -8.00 -0.24 -12.58
C ILE A 56 -8.51 0.02 -14.00
N GLN A 57 -9.61 0.74 -14.12
CA GLN A 57 -10.15 1.22 -15.40
C GLN A 57 -10.34 2.72 -15.36
N SER A 58 -9.93 3.42 -16.43
CA SER A 58 -10.22 4.85 -16.56
C SER A 58 -10.24 5.27 -18.03
N ASN A 59 -11.38 5.78 -18.48
CA ASN A 59 -11.60 6.23 -19.84
C ASN A 59 -12.42 7.55 -19.85
N GLU A 60 -12.87 8.00 -20.99
CA GLU A 60 -13.63 9.25 -21.15
C GLU A 60 -15.02 9.25 -20.52
N LEU A 61 -15.54 8.08 -20.11
CA LEU A 61 -16.88 7.95 -19.54
C LEU A 61 -16.85 7.75 -18.03
N ARG A 62 -15.96 6.86 -17.56
CA ARG A 62 -15.97 6.38 -16.18
C ARG A 62 -14.57 5.97 -15.71
N TYR A 63 -14.47 5.76 -14.42
CA TYR A 63 -13.31 5.15 -13.78
C TYR A 63 -13.73 4.16 -12.68
N SER A 64 -12.87 3.20 -12.38
CA SER A 64 -12.99 2.32 -11.20
C SER A 64 -11.62 1.75 -10.81
N LEU A 65 -11.47 1.43 -9.52
CA LEU A 65 -10.36 0.68 -8.96
C LEU A 65 -10.93 -0.39 -8.04
N ASN A 66 -10.57 -1.64 -8.28
CA ASN A 66 -11.00 -2.79 -7.50
C ASN A 66 -9.79 -3.62 -7.06
N ILE A 67 -9.71 -3.91 -5.77
CA ILE A 67 -8.62 -4.69 -5.16
C ILE A 67 -8.92 -6.18 -5.28
N TYR A 68 -7.86 -6.95 -5.59
CA TYR A 68 -7.92 -8.40 -5.67
C TYR A 68 -7.91 -9.02 -4.27
N ILE A 69 -8.78 -9.98 -4.05
CA ILE A 69 -8.88 -10.77 -2.80
C ILE A 69 -8.45 -12.20 -3.12
N PRO A 70 -7.26 -12.65 -2.65
CA PRO A 70 -6.70 -13.97 -3.01
C PRO A 70 -7.39 -15.14 -2.32
N GLN A 71 -8.04 -14.89 -1.19
CA GLN A 71 -8.81 -15.87 -0.42
C GLN A 71 -9.96 -15.15 0.27
N PRO A 72 -11.09 -15.83 0.58
CA PRO A 72 -12.19 -15.20 1.28
C PRO A 72 -11.73 -14.59 2.62
N ILE A 73 -12.00 -13.31 2.82
CA ILE A 73 -11.63 -12.56 4.02
C ILE A 73 -12.64 -11.41 4.25
N ASP A 74 -13.02 -11.16 5.49
CA ASP A 74 -13.88 -10.05 5.92
C ASP A 74 -15.19 -9.92 5.10
N GLY A 75 -15.78 -11.06 4.72
CA GLY A 75 -17.00 -11.11 3.91
C GLY A 75 -16.78 -10.93 2.40
N TRP A 76 -15.55 -10.72 1.94
CA TRP A 76 -15.20 -10.68 0.53
C TRP A 76 -14.85 -12.07 -0.01
N ASN A 77 -15.34 -12.37 -1.23
CA ASN A 77 -14.97 -13.56 -1.98
C ASN A 77 -13.68 -13.36 -2.77
N ILE A 78 -13.12 -14.45 -3.30
CA ILE A 78 -11.96 -14.40 -4.23
C ILE A 78 -12.32 -13.58 -5.47
N GLY A 79 -11.35 -12.81 -6.00
CA GLY A 79 -11.51 -11.98 -7.19
C GLY A 79 -11.33 -10.50 -6.89
N TRP A 80 -12.07 -9.64 -7.57
CA TRP A 80 -12.05 -8.17 -7.41
C TRP A 80 -13.36 -7.60 -6.84
N PRO A 81 -13.89 -8.13 -5.73
CA PRO A 81 -15.16 -7.67 -5.18
C PRO A 81 -15.04 -6.33 -4.44
N ARG A 82 -13.83 -5.95 -4.01
CA ARG A 82 -13.59 -4.76 -3.21
C ARG A 82 -13.35 -3.55 -4.09
N GLU A 83 -14.42 -2.79 -4.36
CA GLU A 83 -14.34 -1.50 -5.02
C GLU A 83 -13.75 -0.45 -4.07
N VAL A 84 -12.68 0.20 -4.49
CA VAL A 84 -12.00 1.29 -3.77
C VAL A 84 -12.62 2.62 -4.13
N MET A 85 -12.78 2.84 -5.43
CA MET A 85 -13.39 4.03 -5.97
C MET A 85 -13.96 3.72 -7.35
N ALA A 86 -15.07 4.38 -7.65
CA ALA A 86 -15.67 4.36 -8.98
C ALA A 86 -16.51 5.63 -9.19
N GLY A 87 -16.66 6.03 -10.43
CA GLY A 87 -17.47 7.20 -10.76
C GLY A 87 -17.47 7.55 -12.24
N LEU A 88 -18.08 8.69 -12.53
CA LEU A 88 -18.12 9.26 -13.87
C LEU A 88 -16.98 10.27 -14.07
N ARG A 89 -16.66 10.56 -15.33
CA ARG A 89 -15.49 11.39 -15.69
C ARG A 89 -15.49 12.81 -15.10
N ASN A 90 -16.64 13.39 -14.88
CA ASN A 90 -16.77 14.75 -14.32
C ASN A 90 -16.58 14.85 -12.80
N ASP A 91 -16.28 13.76 -12.13
CA ASP A 91 -15.91 13.76 -10.72
C ASP A 91 -14.52 14.42 -10.55
N PRO A 92 -14.36 15.41 -9.65
CA PRO A 92 -13.07 16.07 -9.41
C PRO A 92 -12.00 15.13 -8.85
N ASN A 93 -12.38 13.99 -8.26
CA ASN A 93 -11.47 12.97 -7.75
C ASN A 93 -11.23 11.81 -8.74
N ALA A 94 -11.74 11.93 -9.98
CA ALA A 94 -11.60 10.89 -10.98
C ALA A 94 -10.15 10.43 -11.16
N ILE A 95 -9.96 9.13 -11.35
CA ILE A 95 -8.67 8.58 -11.78
C ILE A 95 -8.30 9.20 -13.13
N PRO A 96 -7.08 9.71 -13.33
CA PRO A 96 -6.64 10.22 -14.63
C PRO A 96 -6.94 9.23 -15.76
N MET A 97 -7.35 9.73 -16.93
CA MET A 97 -7.70 8.86 -18.06
C MET A 97 -6.49 8.03 -18.52
N ILE A 98 -6.66 6.72 -18.55
CA ILE A 98 -5.68 5.79 -19.12
C ILE A 98 -5.82 5.76 -20.65
N VAL A 99 -7.06 5.86 -21.16
CA VAL A 99 -7.35 5.98 -22.58
C VAL A 99 -8.36 7.09 -22.82
N ARG A 100 -8.34 7.66 -24.03
CA ARG A 100 -9.31 8.64 -24.53
C ARG A 100 -10.37 7.98 -25.39
N GLY A 101 -11.47 8.69 -25.64
CA GLY A 101 -12.42 8.32 -26.70
C GLY A 101 -11.83 8.56 -28.09
N GLY A 102 -12.39 7.84 -29.07
CA GLY A 102 -12.04 8.01 -30.47
C GLY A 102 -10.95 7.07 -31.03
N PRO A 103 -10.58 7.24 -32.30
CA PRO A 103 -9.70 6.30 -33.02
C PRO A 103 -8.24 6.31 -32.53
N HIS A 104 -7.80 7.39 -31.85
CA HIS A 104 -6.46 7.53 -31.27
C HIS A 104 -6.59 7.57 -29.76
N ASN A 105 -6.94 6.43 -29.16
CA ASN A 105 -7.30 6.36 -27.75
C ASN A 105 -6.11 6.32 -26.77
N ASN A 106 -4.88 6.32 -27.25
CA ASN A 106 -3.70 6.39 -26.38
C ASN A 106 -3.64 7.74 -25.66
N ASN A 107 -3.59 7.72 -24.34
CA ASN A 107 -3.53 8.91 -23.50
C ASN A 107 -2.16 9.14 -22.88
N GLY A 108 -1.11 8.44 -23.34
CA GLY A 108 0.23 8.54 -22.77
C GLY A 108 0.29 8.12 -21.30
N ALA A 109 -0.47 7.10 -20.93
CA ALA A 109 -0.58 6.62 -19.56
C ALA A 109 0.32 5.40 -19.30
N TRP A 110 1.06 5.41 -18.18
CA TRP A 110 1.84 4.26 -17.74
C TRP A 110 1.92 4.19 -16.21
N PHE A 111 2.30 3.01 -15.69
CA PHE A 111 2.49 2.77 -14.25
C PHE A 111 3.97 2.55 -13.98
N HIS A 112 4.55 3.35 -13.08
CA HIS A 112 5.94 3.24 -12.68
C HIS A 112 6.17 3.91 -11.32
N SER A 113 7.10 3.38 -10.51
CA SER A 113 7.50 3.96 -9.22
C SER A 113 6.31 4.37 -8.35
N ARG A 114 5.35 3.46 -8.17
CA ARG A 114 4.14 3.67 -7.35
C ARG A 114 3.25 4.83 -7.80
N HIS A 115 3.26 5.15 -9.11
CA HIS A 115 2.40 6.19 -9.66
C HIS A 115 1.76 5.75 -10.97
N LEU A 116 0.56 6.23 -11.23
CA LEU A 116 0.01 6.39 -12.56
C LEU A 116 0.54 7.72 -13.10
N TRP A 117 1.17 7.67 -14.26
CA TRP A 117 1.75 8.79 -14.99
C TRP A 117 0.96 9.03 -16.26
N ILE A 118 0.71 10.29 -16.59
CA ILE A 118 0.10 10.72 -17.84
C ILE A 118 0.98 11.80 -18.45
N GLN A 119 1.36 11.63 -19.72
CA GLN A 119 2.08 12.65 -20.49
C GLN A 119 1.47 12.74 -21.89
N ASN A 120 0.90 13.88 -22.20
CA ASN A 120 0.29 14.17 -23.47
C ASN A 120 0.16 15.70 -23.67
N GLU A 121 -0.54 16.15 -24.71
CA GLU A 121 -0.73 17.56 -24.98
C GLU A 121 -1.49 18.33 -23.88
N ASP A 122 -2.37 17.64 -23.13
CA ASP A 122 -3.13 18.27 -22.05
C ASP A 122 -2.28 18.52 -20.80
N THR A 123 -1.14 17.82 -20.67
CA THR A 123 -0.20 18.00 -19.55
C THR A 123 0.88 19.04 -19.85
N ALA A 124 0.91 19.62 -21.04
CA ALA A 124 1.94 20.59 -21.47
C ALA A 124 2.00 21.86 -20.61
N HIS A 125 0.94 22.18 -19.88
CA HIS A 125 0.87 23.33 -18.96
C HIS A 125 1.46 23.06 -17.58
N LEU A 126 1.72 21.79 -17.23
CA LEU A 126 2.26 21.40 -15.93
C LEU A 126 3.78 21.62 -15.89
N PRO A 127 4.37 21.94 -14.71
CA PRO A 127 5.79 22.21 -14.57
C PRO A 127 6.71 21.11 -15.11
N ASP A 128 6.33 19.85 -14.89
CA ASP A 128 7.09 18.67 -15.31
C ASP A 128 6.54 18.04 -16.60
N LEU A 129 5.57 18.69 -17.26
CA LEU A 129 4.85 18.17 -18.42
C LEU A 129 4.10 16.84 -18.16
N VAL A 130 3.91 16.47 -16.90
CA VAL A 130 3.36 15.17 -16.49
C VAL A 130 2.35 15.36 -15.38
N GLU A 131 1.17 14.76 -15.53
CA GLU A 131 0.28 14.50 -14.40
C GLU A 131 0.69 13.18 -13.74
N ARG A 132 0.72 13.14 -12.41
CA ARG A 132 1.01 11.91 -11.66
C ARG A 132 0.05 11.75 -10.49
N ARG A 133 -0.39 10.52 -10.30
CA ARG A 133 -1.24 10.13 -9.20
C ARG A 133 -0.59 8.96 -8.46
N SER A 134 -0.20 9.16 -7.20
CA SER A 134 0.42 8.09 -6.40
C SER A 134 -0.59 6.99 -6.08
N TYR A 135 -0.09 5.77 -5.84
CA TYR A 135 -0.92 4.64 -5.39
C TYR A 135 -1.62 4.96 -4.07
N ASP A 136 -0.94 5.66 -3.15
CA ASP A 136 -1.53 6.10 -1.88
C ASP A 136 -2.73 7.04 -2.11
N ASN A 137 -2.66 7.90 -3.13
CA ASN A 137 -3.79 8.74 -3.52
C ASN A 137 -4.93 7.95 -4.16
N LEU A 138 -4.62 6.91 -4.93
CA LEU A 138 -5.62 6.02 -5.52
C LEU A 138 -6.31 5.16 -4.45
N LEU A 139 -5.58 4.81 -3.38
CA LEU A 139 -6.08 3.99 -2.26
C LEU A 139 -6.70 4.83 -1.13
N ARG A 140 -6.89 6.14 -1.31
CA ARG A 140 -7.50 7.00 -0.28
C ARG A 140 -8.84 6.45 0.19
N GLY A 141 -8.96 6.24 1.51
CA GLY A 141 -10.15 5.68 2.13
C GLY A 141 -10.19 4.15 2.18
N VAL A 142 -9.17 3.46 1.64
CA VAL A 142 -9.06 2.00 1.64
C VAL A 142 -7.75 1.51 2.25
N LEU A 143 -6.80 2.39 2.52
CA LEU A 143 -5.65 2.02 3.35
C LEU A 143 -6.20 1.47 4.66
N PRO A 144 -5.81 0.26 5.05
CA PRO A 144 -6.24 -0.29 6.32
C PRO A 144 -5.87 0.72 7.41
N LEU A 145 -6.81 1.02 8.29
CA LEU A 145 -6.51 1.79 9.48
C LEU A 145 -5.32 1.14 10.20
N PRO A 146 -4.47 1.92 10.86
CA PRO A 146 -3.40 1.37 11.66
C PRO A 146 -3.97 0.29 12.59
N LYS A 147 -3.38 -0.89 12.56
CA LYS A 147 -3.78 -1.99 13.44
C LYS A 147 -3.34 -1.65 14.87
N SER A 148 -4.16 -2.02 15.83
CA SER A 148 -3.67 -2.05 17.21
C SER A 148 -2.48 -3.00 17.35
N PRO A 149 -1.60 -2.84 18.35
CA PRO A 149 -0.47 -3.73 18.56
C PRO A 149 -0.88 -5.21 18.61
N GLN A 150 -2.01 -5.52 19.24
CA GLN A 150 -2.55 -6.87 19.37
C GLN A 150 -3.07 -7.42 18.04
N GLU A 151 -3.71 -6.59 17.22
CA GLU A 151 -4.17 -6.98 15.88
C GLU A 151 -2.99 -7.18 14.93
N SER A 152 -1.97 -6.32 15.02
CA SER A 152 -0.72 -6.46 14.29
C SER A 152 -0.04 -7.79 14.62
N LEU A 153 0.11 -8.09 15.92
CA LEU A 153 0.68 -9.36 16.39
C LEU A 153 -0.05 -10.58 15.81
N ARG A 154 -1.40 -10.58 15.85
CA ARG A 154 -2.22 -11.66 15.31
C ARG A 154 -2.14 -11.81 13.79
N SER A 155 -1.82 -10.76 13.07
CA SER A 155 -1.72 -10.78 11.61
C SER A 155 -0.40 -11.38 11.09
N MET A 156 0.61 -11.54 11.96
CA MET A 156 1.90 -12.09 11.58
C MET A 156 1.83 -13.61 11.42
N LYS A 157 2.38 -14.13 10.32
CA LYS A 157 2.47 -15.57 10.05
C LYS A 157 3.87 -16.05 10.41
N LEU A 158 3.95 -17.04 11.28
CA LEU A 158 5.21 -17.59 11.76
C LEU A 158 5.49 -18.96 11.14
N LEU A 159 6.78 -19.29 11.02
CA LEU A 159 7.21 -20.64 10.73
C LEU A 159 6.89 -21.56 11.93
N PRO A 160 6.61 -22.86 11.71
CA PRO A 160 6.43 -23.81 12.78
C PRO A 160 7.61 -23.85 13.76
N GLY A 161 7.33 -23.86 15.05
CA GLY A 161 8.32 -23.86 16.11
C GLY A 161 8.77 -22.47 16.58
N TYR A 162 8.33 -21.39 15.97
CA TYR A 162 8.57 -20.01 16.44
C TYR A 162 7.33 -19.44 17.12
N ARG A 163 7.56 -18.56 18.08
CA ARG A 163 6.52 -17.71 18.66
C ARG A 163 6.96 -16.26 18.57
N ILE A 164 6.03 -15.33 18.56
CA ILE A 164 6.25 -13.89 18.60
C ILE A 164 5.59 -13.30 19.83
N GLU A 165 6.27 -12.36 20.46
CA GLU A 165 5.78 -11.68 21.65
C GLU A 165 5.88 -10.17 21.44
N LEU A 166 4.90 -9.44 21.97
CA LEU A 166 4.90 -7.99 21.95
C LEU A 166 5.67 -7.49 23.18
N MET A 167 6.85 -6.93 22.97
CA MET A 167 7.71 -6.42 24.03
C MET A 167 7.44 -4.97 24.39
N ALA A 168 7.15 -4.15 23.38
CA ALA A 168 6.81 -2.74 23.53
C ALA A 168 5.99 -2.26 22.33
N SER A 169 5.21 -1.21 22.51
CA SER A 169 4.47 -0.51 21.47
C SER A 169 4.28 0.95 21.86
N GLU A 170 3.70 1.72 20.96
CA GLU A 170 3.26 3.08 21.29
C GLU A 170 2.35 3.10 22.54
N PRO A 171 2.52 4.08 23.41
CA PRO A 171 3.40 5.25 23.35
C PRO A 171 4.79 5.06 23.96
N LEU A 172 5.15 3.85 24.41
CA LEU A 172 6.45 3.60 25.04
C LEU A 172 7.62 3.76 24.08
N VAL A 173 7.41 3.43 22.80
CA VAL A 173 8.38 3.55 21.72
C VAL A 173 7.67 4.05 20.46
N LEU A 174 8.32 4.93 19.69
CA LEU A 174 7.81 5.55 18.46
C LEU A 174 8.84 5.42 17.35
N ASP A 175 8.43 5.00 16.14
CA ASP A 175 9.28 4.92 14.95
C ASP A 175 10.68 4.31 15.20
N PRO A 176 10.78 3.11 15.81
CA PRO A 176 12.06 2.50 16.16
C PRO A 176 12.81 2.03 14.90
N VAL A 177 14.08 2.44 14.75
CA VAL A 177 14.93 2.05 13.61
C VAL A 177 16.14 1.20 14.03
N ALA A 178 16.54 1.27 15.29
CA ALA A 178 17.58 0.43 15.86
C ALA A 178 17.37 0.25 17.36
N PHE A 179 17.84 -0.87 17.88
CA PHE A 179 17.80 -1.14 19.32
C PHE A 179 18.98 -2.03 19.76
N GLU A 180 19.34 -1.93 21.05
CA GLU A 180 20.35 -2.77 21.70
C GLU A 180 20.04 -2.87 23.20
N TRP A 181 20.51 -3.94 23.85
CA TRP A 181 20.38 -4.12 25.30
C TRP A 181 21.64 -3.72 26.04
N ASP A 182 21.49 -3.11 27.20
CA ASP A 182 22.59 -2.92 28.13
C ASP A 182 22.74 -4.11 29.12
N ALA A 183 23.79 -4.08 29.93
CA ALA A 183 24.05 -5.13 30.90
C ALA A 183 22.98 -5.26 31.98
N SER A 184 22.13 -4.25 32.17
CA SER A 184 21.03 -4.26 33.14
C SER A 184 19.72 -4.77 32.54
N GLY A 185 19.71 -5.13 31.24
CA GLY A 185 18.50 -5.59 30.54
C GLY A 185 17.59 -4.47 30.06
N ARG A 186 18.00 -3.22 30.13
CA ARG A 186 17.24 -2.11 29.53
C ARG A 186 17.37 -2.15 28.02
N LEU A 187 16.27 -1.93 27.31
CA LEU A 187 16.25 -1.84 25.85
C LEU A 187 16.47 -0.40 25.42
N TRP A 188 17.59 -0.13 24.79
CA TRP A 188 17.91 1.17 24.22
C TRP A 188 17.40 1.21 22.77
N VAL A 189 16.73 2.31 22.41
CA VAL A 189 16.06 2.44 21.11
C VAL A 189 16.41 3.78 20.47
N ALA A 190 16.82 3.74 19.20
CA ALA A 190 16.88 4.91 18.35
C ALA A 190 15.56 5.08 17.60
N GLU A 191 14.93 6.26 17.75
CA GLU A 191 13.68 6.65 17.11
C GLU A 191 13.95 7.70 16.05
N MET A 192 13.38 7.53 14.85
CA MET A 192 13.64 8.39 13.67
C MET A 192 12.33 8.97 13.11
N ALA A 193 11.57 9.66 13.97
CA ALA A 193 10.30 10.28 13.57
C ALA A 193 10.45 11.43 12.54
N ASP A 194 11.66 11.93 12.34
CA ASP A 194 11.98 13.05 11.45
C ASP A 194 12.38 12.65 10.02
N TYR A 195 12.44 11.36 9.70
CA TYR A 195 12.79 10.91 8.34
C TYR A 195 11.57 10.97 7.39
N PRO A 196 11.72 11.40 6.11
CA PRO A 196 12.95 11.93 5.49
C PRO A 196 13.06 13.46 5.50
N LEU A 197 12.02 14.18 5.88
CA LEU A 197 11.90 15.63 5.64
C LEU A 197 11.86 16.47 6.92
N GLY A 198 12.09 15.86 8.09
CA GLY A 198 11.89 16.49 9.38
C GLY A 198 10.42 16.44 9.84
N LEU A 199 10.16 16.73 11.12
CA LEU A 199 8.81 16.72 11.70
C LEU A 199 7.83 17.70 11.02
N ASP A 200 8.35 18.79 10.47
CA ASP A 200 7.59 19.85 9.82
C ASP A 200 7.66 19.82 8.29
N GLY A 201 8.29 18.79 7.72
CA GLY A 201 8.57 18.71 6.28
C GLY A 201 9.64 19.69 5.78
N LYS A 202 10.38 20.37 6.70
CA LYS A 202 11.40 21.38 6.39
C LYS A 202 12.73 21.13 7.12
N GLY A 203 12.92 19.94 7.68
CA GLY A 203 14.15 19.54 8.32
C GLY A 203 14.17 19.72 9.84
N GLN A 204 13.01 19.94 10.49
CA GLN A 204 12.96 19.99 11.96
C GLN A 204 13.35 18.63 12.54
N HIS A 205 14.38 18.61 13.38
CA HIS A 205 14.87 17.41 14.02
C HIS A 205 13.83 16.83 15.00
N GLY A 206 13.66 15.52 15.01
CA GLY A 206 12.70 14.81 15.86
C GLY A 206 13.18 13.44 16.31
N GLY A 207 14.42 13.10 15.94
CA GLY A 207 15.05 11.84 16.35
C GLY A 207 15.39 11.81 17.83
N ARG A 208 15.28 10.62 18.43
CA ARG A 208 15.48 10.39 19.87
C ARG A 208 16.29 9.14 20.14
N ILE A 209 16.93 9.13 21.31
CA ILE A 209 17.38 7.89 21.96
C ILE A 209 16.62 7.77 23.28
N ARG A 210 16.05 6.61 23.51
CA ARG A 210 15.41 6.28 24.78
C ARG A 210 15.82 4.91 25.26
N TRP A 211 15.56 4.61 26.53
CA TRP A 211 15.59 3.24 27.04
C TRP A 211 14.24 2.84 27.63
N LEU A 212 13.97 1.55 27.55
CA LEU A 212 12.79 0.91 28.12
C LEU A 212 13.20 -0.01 29.24
N GLU A 213 12.39 -0.08 30.28
CA GLU A 213 12.57 -0.91 31.48
C GLU A 213 11.33 -1.78 31.70
N ASP A 214 11.55 -3.02 32.08
CA ASP A 214 10.53 -3.94 32.62
C ASP A 214 10.62 -3.86 34.15
N ARG A 215 9.76 -3.01 34.76
CA ARG A 215 9.83 -2.72 36.20
C ARG A 215 9.06 -3.72 37.04
N ASP A 216 8.06 -4.37 36.47
CA ASP A 216 7.26 -5.37 37.18
C ASP A 216 7.74 -6.81 36.94
N ASN A 217 8.74 -7.00 36.08
CA ASN A 217 9.37 -8.26 35.72
C ASN A 217 8.39 -9.28 35.09
N ASP A 218 7.44 -8.82 34.31
CA ASP A 218 6.50 -9.69 33.59
C ASP A 218 7.05 -10.15 32.21
N GLY A 219 8.20 -9.66 31.82
CA GLY A 219 8.86 -9.92 30.54
C GLY A 219 8.47 -8.93 29.43
N ARG A 220 7.80 -7.83 29.76
CA ARG A 220 7.44 -6.75 28.84
C ARG A 220 7.93 -5.42 29.37
N TYR A 221 8.26 -4.51 28.47
CA TYR A 221 8.64 -3.17 28.86
C TYR A 221 7.40 -2.33 29.20
N ASP A 222 7.39 -1.75 30.38
CA ASP A 222 6.28 -0.94 30.91
C ASP A 222 6.66 0.51 31.19
N HIS A 223 7.97 0.83 31.15
CA HIS A 223 8.49 2.15 31.41
C HIS A 223 9.45 2.61 30.32
N SER A 224 9.41 3.91 29.99
CA SER A 224 10.21 4.53 28.93
C SER A 224 10.78 5.86 29.40
N THR A 225 12.10 6.05 29.19
CA THR A 225 12.82 7.29 29.50
C THR A 225 13.52 7.81 28.25
N VAL A 226 13.29 9.10 27.92
CA VAL A 226 14.06 9.77 26.85
C VAL A 226 15.45 10.12 27.40
N PHE A 227 16.48 9.62 26.73
CA PHE A 227 17.89 9.89 27.07
C PHE A 227 18.44 11.08 26.28
N LEU A 228 18.20 11.12 24.96
CA LEU A 228 18.56 12.23 24.06
C LEU A 228 17.37 12.58 23.19
N ASP A 229 17.18 13.85 22.90
CA ASP A 229 16.13 14.37 22.03
C ASP A 229 16.69 15.36 21.01
N GLY A 230 15.94 15.65 19.97
CA GLY A 230 16.31 16.63 18.95
C GLY A 230 17.47 16.18 18.04
N LEU A 231 17.67 14.88 17.89
CA LEU A 231 18.69 14.33 16.99
C LEU A 231 18.21 14.40 15.53
N SER A 232 19.15 14.47 14.60
CA SER A 232 18.88 14.39 13.17
C SER A 232 19.13 12.95 12.70
N PHE A 233 18.07 12.26 12.31
CA PHE A 233 18.10 10.92 11.71
C PHE A 233 18.97 9.90 12.45
N PRO A 234 18.80 9.68 13.76
CA PRO A 234 19.57 8.67 14.46
C PRO A 234 19.24 7.28 13.91
N ASN A 235 20.22 6.52 13.54
CA ASN A 235 20.05 5.20 12.91
C ASN A 235 20.75 4.05 13.63
N GLY A 236 21.27 4.31 14.83
CA GLY A 236 21.92 3.31 15.64
C GLY A 236 22.11 3.77 17.09
N VAL A 237 22.16 2.82 17.99
CA VAL A 237 22.47 3.03 19.41
C VAL A 237 23.27 1.82 19.91
N MET A 238 24.28 2.07 20.73
CA MET A 238 25.07 1.02 21.36
C MET A 238 25.46 1.46 22.78
N PRO A 239 24.85 0.91 23.80
CA PRO A 239 25.31 1.10 25.19
C PRO A 239 26.72 0.53 25.35
N TRP A 240 27.64 1.32 25.90
CA TRP A 240 29.02 0.89 26.08
C TRP A 240 29.49 1.19 27.50
N ARG A 241 29.64 0.17 28.30
CA ARG A 241 29.93 0.17 29.73
C ARG A 241 28.86 0.90 30.57
N ASP A 242 28.75 0.51 31.79
CA ASP A 242 27.86 1.10 32.83
C ASP A 242 28.47 2.36 33.40
#